data_36f7eea417b6586e361a0975fa6c2fd1
#
_entry.id   36f7eea417b6586e361a0975fa6c2fd1
#
_cell.length_a   1.000
_cell.length_b   1.000
_cell.length_c   1.000
_cell.angle_alpha   90.00
_cell.angle_beta   90.00
_cell.angle_gamma   90.00
#
_symmetry.space_group_name_H-M   'P 1'
#
loop_
_entity.id
_entity.type
_entity.pdbx_description
1 polymer ?
#
loop_
_entity_poly.entity_id
_entity_poly.type
_entity_poly.pdbx_seq_one_letter_code
_entity_poly.pdbx_strand_id
1 'polypeptide(L)'
;RNVLWALRNAQAPVAGELLDAGCGTGGILRKIGATCPGVNLFGLEIVPLAARAAQQKSGATVVAASVDAMPFKDGIFTVIVSADVLYHRWVDPASAAAEAFRCLRPGGLFIVNVPANEWMRSNHDEAVFGAVRFSRRGILGVLNQAGFQVPYISYWNSVLFPLMIVRRLLFGQTNAGSDVKKYPVLLDCLFSAALWLEHGLMRAGVRFPFGGSILAIGVKHE
;
A
#
# COMPACT_ATOMS: atom_id res chain seq x y z
N ARG A 1 -7.10 5.73 1.59
CA ARG A 1 -6.96 6.87 2.55
C ARG A 1 -5.50 7.03 2.98
N ASN A 2 -4.82 5.97 3.39
CA ASN A 2 -3.46 6.03 3.93
C ASN A 2 -2.41 6.47 2.91
N VAL A 3 -2.50 6.01 1.67
CA VAL A 3 -1.64 6.48 0.58
C VAL A 3 -1.78 7.99 0.38
N LEU A 4 -3.01 8.51 0.34
CA LEU A 4 -3.24 9.96 0.22
C LEU A 4 -2.76 10.73 1.45
N TRP A 5 -2.88 10.14 2.65
CA TRP A 5 -2.29 10.70 3.85
C TRP A 5 -0.77 10.74 3.76
N ALA A 6 -0.14 9.63 3.33
CA ALA A 6 1.30 9.53 3.17
C ALA A 6 1.85 10.55 2.15
N LEU A 7 1.17 10.71 1.01
CA LEU A 7 1.51 11.73 0.00
C LEU A 7 1.50 13.14 0.58
N ARG A 8 0.50 13.48 1.36
CA ARG A 8 0.38 14.81 1.99
C ARG A 8 1.39 15.00 3.11
N ASN A 9 1.59 13.97 3.95
CA ASN A 9 2.42 14.07 5.15
C ASN A 9 3.92 14.01 4.84
N ALA A 10 4.30 13.29 3.79
CA ALA A 10 5.67 13.23 3.32
C ALA A 10 6.06 14.48 2.50
N GLN A 11 5.19 15.48 2.39
CA GLN A 11 5.39 16.65 1.53
C GLN A 11 5.77 16.22 0.10
N ALA A 12 5.12 15.16 -0.38
CA ALA A 12 5.36 14.66 -1.72
C ALA A 12 5.22 15.80 -2.73
N PRO A 13 6.07 15.86 -3.75
CA PRO A 13 5.99 16.89 -4.76
C PRO A 13 4.58 16.95 -5.34
N VAL A 14 4.01 18.16 -5.40
CA VAL A 14 2.66 18.40 -5.95
C VAL A 14 2.65 18.24 -7.48
N ALA A 15 3.84 18.14 -8.09
CA ALA A 15 4.06 17.98 -9.52
C ALA A 15 5.12 16.90 -9.78
N GLY A 16 5.03 16.26 -10.96
CA GLY A 16 5.96 15.23 -11.42
C GLY A 16 5.29 13.90 -11.70
N GLU A 17 6.09 12.87 -11.91
CA GLU A 17 5.65 11.53 -12.29
C GLU A 17 5.40 10.68 -11.03
N LEU A 18 4.18 10.12 -10.91
CA LEU A 18 3.80 9.20 -9.85
C LEU A 18 3.40 7.85 -10.44
N LEU A 19 4.00 6.79 -9.92
CA LEU A 19 3.69 5.42 -10.27
C LEU A 19 2.90 4.74 -9.16
N ASP A 20 1.79 4.10 -9.50
CA ASP A 20 1.10 3.10 -8.66
C ASP A 20 1.56 1.71 -9.13
N ALA A 21 2.51 1.12 -8.41
CA ALA A 21 3.12 -0.17 -8.72
C ALA A 21 2.27 -1.30 -8.16
N GLY A 22 1.54 -1.99 -9.05
CA GLY A 22 0.48 -2.93 -8.75
C GLY A 22 -0.87 -2.23 -8.58
N CYS A 23 -1.25 -1.42 -9.57
CA CYS A 23 -2.41 -0.53 -9.49
C CYS A 23 -3.78 -1.25 -9.55
N GLY A 24 -3.80 -2.57 -9.80
CA GLY A 24 -5.02 -3.35 -9.94
C GLY A 24 -5.95 -2.72 -10.99
N THR A 25 -7.19 -2.48 -10.61
CA THR A 25 -8.19 -1.81 -11.47
C THR A 25 -8.20 -0.28 -11.35
N GLY A 26 -7.12 0.35 -10.87
CA GLY A 26 -6.93 1.81 -10.86
C GLY A 26 -7.68 2.57 -9.78
N GLY A 27 -8.07 1.91 -8.68
CA GLY A 27 -8.82 2.57 -7.60
C GLY A 27 -8.03 3.67 -6.89
N ILE A 28 -6.74 3.44 -6.66
CA ILE A 28 -5.82 4.41 -6.02
C ILE A 28 -5.47 5.51 -7.02
N LEU A 29 -5.11 5.16 -8.25
CA LEU A 29 -4.82 6.11 -9.33
C LEU A 29 -5.94 7.15 -9.51
N ARG A 30 -7.19 6.70 -9.61
CA ARG A 30 -8.34 7.62 -9.74
C ARG A 30 -8.43 8.58 -8.56
N LYS A 31 -8.20 8.09 -7.33
CA LYS A 31 -8.25 8.94 -6.14
C LYS A 31 -7.11 9.95 -6.10
N ILE A 32 -5.91 9.55 -6.50
CA ILE A 32 -4.76 10.45 -6.58
C ILE A 32 -5.02 11.53 -7.64
N GLY A 33 -5.46 11.17 -8.83
CA GLY A 33 -5.77 12.12 -9.91
C GLY A 33 -6.80 13.17 -9.51
N ALA A 34 -7.84 12.75 -8.77
CA ALA A 34 -8.84 13.67 -8.25
C ALA A 34 -8.32 14.61 -7.14
N THR A 35 -7.22 14.24 -6.46
CA THR A 35 -6.70 14.97 -5.30
C THR A 35 -5.46 15.80 -5.63
N CYS A 36 -4.69 15.38 -6.64
CA CYS A 36 -3.41 15.95 -7.05
C CYS A 36 -3.40 16.22 -8.57
N PRO A 37 -4.11 17.23 -9.07
CA PRO A 37 -4.29 17.45 -10.51
C PRO A 37 -3.01 17.83 -11.27
N GLY A 38 -1.93 18.19 -10.58
CA GLY A 38 -0.63 18.54 -11.19
C GLY A 38 0.33 17.37 -11.36
N VAL A 39 -0.10 16.12 -11.06
CA VAL A 39 0.76 14.94 -11.09
C VAL A 39 0.47 14.12 -12.35
N ASN A 40 1.52 13.72 -13.08
CA ASN A 40 1.42 12.77 -14.18
C ASN A 40 1.31 11.35 -13.60
N LEU A 41 0.22 10.67 -13.86
CA LEU A 41 -0.07 9.37 -13.27
C LEU A 41 0.30 8.22 -14.19
N PHE A 42 1.03 7.28 -13.62
CA PHE A 42 1.39 6.01 -14.24
C PHE A 42 0.89 4.86 -13.36
N GLY A 43 0.51 3.78 -14.00
CA GLY A 43 0.17 2.52 -13.36
C GLY A 43 1.00 1.36 -13.90
N LEU A 44 1.32 0.41 -13.05
CA LEU A 44 1.91 -0.86 -13.42
C LEU A 44 1.04 -1.98 -12.86
N GLU A 45 0.65 -2.93 -13.70
CA GLU A 45 -0.20 -4.05 -13.28
C GLU A 45 0.12 -5.29 -14.12
N ILE A 46 0.35 -6.43 -13.46
CA ILE A 46 0.77 -7.65 -14.15
C ILE A 46 -0.35 -8.28 -14.99
N VAL A 47 -1.62 -8.09 -14.58
CA VAL A 47 -2.79 -8.65 -15.28
C VAL A 47 -3.27 -7.69 -16.36
N PRO A 48 -3.14 -8.03 -17.68
CA PRO A 48 -3.45 -7.07 -18.75
C PRO A 48 -4.90 -6.57 -18.73
N LEU A 49 -5.85 -7.40 -18.32
CA LEU A 49 -7.25 -7.01 -18.22
C LEU A 49 -7.47 -5.96 -17.13
N ALA A 50 -6.81 -6.13 -15.97
CA ALA A 50 -6.86 -5.17 -14.88
C ALA A 50 -6.16 -3.86 -15.26
N ALA A 51 -5.02 -3.93 -15.96
CA ALA A 51 -4.31 -2.78 -16.48
C ALA A 51 -5.19 -1.92 -17.42
N ARG A 52 -5.91 -2.55 -18.35
CA ARG A 52 -6.87 -1.87 -19.23
C ARG A 52 -8.00 -1.20 -18.43
N ALA A 53 -8.56 -1.91 -17.45
CA ALA A 53 -9.60 -1.35 -16.58
C ALA A 53 -9.07 -0.15 -15.77
N ALA A 54 -7.82 -0.22 -15.28
CA ALA A 54 -7.17 0.87 -14.57
C ALA A 54 -7.00 2.11 -15.44
N GLN A 55 -6.53 1.94 -16.68
CA GLN A 55 -6.39 3.02 -17.65
C GLN A 55 -7.73 3.71 -17.94
N GLN A 56 -8.76 2.92 -18.23
CA GLN A 56 -10.10 3.46 -18.51
C GLN A 56 -10.68 4.22 -17.31
N LYS A 57 -10.47 3.71 -16.10
CA LYS A 57 -11.05 4.27 -14.87
C LYS A 57 -10.33 5.51 -14.36
N SER A 58 -9.02 5.59 -14.55
CA SER A 58 -8.17 6.65 -13.97
C SER A 58 -7.73 7.69 -14.98
N GLY A 59 -7.70 7.36 -16.27
CA GLY A 59 -7.08 8.18 -17.31
C GLY A 59 -5.55 8.17 -17.28
N ALA A 60 -4.93 7.39 -16.39
CA ALA A 60 -3.47 7.28 -16.26
C ALA A 60 -2.86 6.44 -17.40
N THR A 61 -1.57 6.62 -17.66
CA THR A 61 -0.82 5.71 -18.51
C THR A 61 -0.51 4.42 -17.75
N VAL A 62 -1.09 3.29 -18.17
CA VAL A 62 -0.90 2.00 -17.47
C VAL A 62 -0.16 1.01 -18.36
N VAL A 63 0.86 0.38 -17.78
CA VAL A 63 1.71 -0.63 -18.45
C VAL A 63 1.45 -1.99 -17.81
N ALA A 64 1.33 -3.03 -18.65
CA ALA A 64 1.19 -4.40 -18.18
C ALA A 64 2.58 -5.03 -18.00
N ALA A 65 3.07 -5.09 -16.74
CA ALA A 65 4.36 -5.67 -16.39
C ALA A 65 4.45 -6.02 -14.90
N SER A 66 5.53 -6.74 -14.49
CA SER A 66 5.82 -7.07 -13.10
C SER A 66 6.47 -5.91 -12.36
N VAL A 67 6.17 -5.81 -11.06
CA VAL A 67 6.85 -4.87 -10.14
C VAL A 67 8.31 -5.27 -9.87
N ASP A 68 8.67 -6.53 -10.10
CA ASP A 68 10.03 -7.05 -9.94
C ASP A 68 10.95 -6.72 -11.13
N ALA A 69 10.37 -6.24 -12.24
CA ALA A 69 11.07 -5.86 -13.47
C ALA A 69 10.30 -4.72 -14.15
N MET A 70 10.44 -3.51 -13.63
CA MET A 70 9.69 -2.34 -14.09
C MET A 70 10.23 -1.84 -15.43
N PRO A 71 9.41 -1.73 -16.51
CA PRO A 71 9.84 -1.30 -17.83
C PRO A 71 10.02 0.21 -17.95
N PHE A 72 10.60 0.82 -16.94
CA PHE A 72 10.85 2.25 -16.87
C PHE A 72 12.36 2.53 -16.75
N LYS A 73 12.77 3.71 -17.23
CA LYS A 73 14.15 4.19 -17.08
C LYS A 73 14.44 4.55 -15.64
N ASP A 74 15.72 4.63 -15.29
CA ASP A 74 16.19 5.07 -14.00
C ASP A 74 15.79 6.53 -13.72
N GLY A 75 15.43 6.83 -12.50
CA GLY A 75 15.26 8.20 -12.04
C GLY A 75 14.08 8.97 -12.65
N ILE A 76 13.03 8.29 -13.12
CA ILE A 76 11.87 8.97 -13.71
C ILE A 76 10.91 9.49 -12.62
N PHE A 77 10.56 8.65 -11.65
CA PHE A 77 9.45 8.93 -10.75
C PHE A 77 9.86 9.79 -9.57
N THR A 78 8.97 10.70 -9.20
CA THR A 78 9.07 11.47 -7.96
C THR A 78 8.50 10.69 -6.78
N VAL A 79 7.47 9.89 -7.05
CA VAL A 79 6.80 9.05 -6.07
C VAL A 79 6.45 7.70 -6.71
N ILE A 80 6.74 6.63 -6.00
CA ILE A 80 6.20 5.30 -6.29
C ILE A 80 5.35 4.86 -5.10
N VAL A 81 4.15 4.37 -5.38
CA VAL A 81 3.24 3.78 -4.41
C VAL A 81 3.17 2.29 -4.66
N SER A 82 3.25 1.48 -3.61
CA SER A 82 2.97 0.04 -3.66
C SER A 82 2.03 -0.30 -2.51
N ALA A 83 0.76 -0.51 -2.83
CA ALA A 83 -0.27 -0.75 -1.84
C ALA A 83 -0.86 -2.15 -2.01
N ASP A 84 -0.59 -3.01 -1.03
CA ASP A 84 -1.04 -4.39 -1.00
C ASP A 84 -0.55 -5.20 -2.22
N VAL A 85 0.76 -5.09 -2.53
CA VAL A 85 1.42 -5.77 -3.66
C VAL A 85 2.54 -6.68 -3.18
N LEU A 86 3.47 -6.18 -2.35
CA LEU A 86 4.69 -6.88 -1.96
C LEU A 86 4.45 -8.20 -1.21
N TYR A 87 3.23 -8.46 -0.77
CA TYR A 87 2.87 -9.67 -0.04
C TYR A 87 2.39 -10.83 -0.93
N HIS A 88 2.21 -10.58 -2.23
CA HIS A 88 1.77 -11.62 -3.17
C HIS A 88 2.87 -12.65 -3.45
N ARG A 89 2.48 -13.91 -3.62
CA ARG A 89 3.39 -15.04 -3.83
C ARG A 89 4.23 -14.97 -5.11
N TRP A 90 3.84 -14.11 -6.05
CA TRP A 90 4.57 -13.92 -7.33
C TRP A 90 5.47 -12.69 -7.31
N VAL A 91 5.57 -12.01 -6.20
CA VAL A 91 6.39 -10.82 -6.03
C VAL A 91 7.55 -11.16 -5.10
N ASP A 92 8.78 -10.90 -5.56
CA ASP A 92 9.93 -10.84 -4.68
C ASP A 92 10.06 -9.42 -4.09
N PRO A 93 9.80 -9.23 -2.78
CA PRO A 93 9.82 -7.91 -2.19
C PRO A 93 11.17 -7.19 -2.33
N ALA A 94 12.28 -7.93 -2.36
CA ALA A 94 13.62 -7.35 -2.51
C ALA A 94 13.82 -6.79 -3.92
N SER A 95 13.48 -7.55 -4.95
CA SER A 95 13.55 -7.13 -6.36
C SER A 95 12.61 -5.96 -6.63
N ALA A 96 11.36 -6.01 -6.14
CA ALA A 96 10.39 -4.93 -6.30
C ALA A 96 10.86 -3.63 -5.63
N ALA A 97 11.47 -3.71 -4.44
CA ALA A 97 12.03 -2.54 -3.77
C ALA A 97 13.26 -1.98 -4.49
N ALA A 98 14.13 -2.85 -5.03
CA ALA A 98 15.29 -2.44 -5.84
C ALA A 98 14.85 -1.74 -7.13
N GLU A 99 13.84 -2.26 -7.83
CA GLU A 99 13.27 -1.63 -9.03
C GLU A 99 12.63 -0.28 -8.70
N ALA A 100 11.89 -0.19 -7.59
CA ALA A 100 11.35 1.09 -7.12
C ALA A 100 12.47 2.09 -6.82
N PHE A 101 13.56 1.64 -6.18
CA PHE A 101 14.72 2.49 -5.92
C PHE A 101 15.38 2.96 -7.22
N ARG A 102 15.58 2.06 -8.19
CA ARG A 102 16.14 2.39 -9.50
C ARG A 102 15.30 3.43 -10.24
N CYS A 103 13.99 3.22 -10.30
CA CYS A 103 13.07 4.07 -11.04
C CYS A 103 12.78 5.43 -10.39
N LEU A 104 13.02 5.57 -9.09
CA LEU A 104 12.90 6.84 -8.37
C LEU A 104 14.09 7.75 -8.66
N ARG A 105 13.83 9.04 -8.80
CA ARG A 105 14.86 10.08 -8.81
C ARG A 105 15.44 10.30 -7.40
N PRO A 106 16.63 10.88 -7.27
CA PRO A 106 17.13 11.36 -5.98
C PRO A 106 16.10 12.26 -5.28
N GLY A 107 15.91 12.07 -3.97
CA GLY A 107 14.84 12.70 -3.19
C GLY A 107 13.44 12.12 -3.39
N GLY A 108 13.29 11.12 -4.27
CA GLY A 108 12.00 10.48 -4.54
C GLY A 108 11.50 9.60 -3.39
N LEU A 109 10.19 9.40 -3.33
CA LEU A 109 9.50 8.71 -2.24
C LEU A 109 8.97 7.35 -2.68
N PHE A 110 9.21 6.32 -1.88
CA PHE A 110 8.55 5.02 -2.00
C PHE A 110 7.55 4.82 -0.85
N ILE A 111 6.27 4.83 -1.15
CA ILE A 111 5.18 4.64 -0.20
C ILE A 111 4.70 3.21 -0.28
N VAL A 112 4.89 2.46 0.79
CA VAL A 112 4.56 1.03 0.87
C VAL A 112 3.46 0.81 1.90
N ASN A 113 2.43 0.07 1.49
CA ASN A 113 1.42 -0.48 2.39
C ASN A 113 1.41 -2.01 2.25
N VAL A 114 1.54 -2.70 3.38
CA VAL A 114 1.52 -4.18 3.41
C VAL A 114 0.73 -4.71 4.60
N PRO A 115 0.11 -5.90 4.49
CA PRO A 115 -0.52 -6.57 5.61
C PRO A 115 0.53 -6.95 6.66
N ALA A 116 0.15 -6.79 7.93
CA ALA A 116 1.01 -7.03 9.07
C ALA A 116 0.68 -8.32 9.81
N ASN A 117 1.68 -8.84 10.55
CA ASN A 117 1.54 -9.93 11.51
C ASN A 117 1.19 -11.29 10.87
N GLU A 118 2.20 -12.14 10.64
CA GLU A 118 2.03 -13.46 10.02
C GLU A 118 1.00 -14.33 10.78
N TRP A 119 0.94 -14.23 12.10
CA TRP A 119 -0.04 -14.94 12.91
C TRP A 119 -1.50 -14.52 12.66
N MET A 120 -1.72 -13.37 11.96
CA MET A 120 -3.04 -12.89 11.51
C MET A 120 -3.41 -13.41 10.10
N ARG A 121 -2.62 -14.30 9.52
CA ARG A 121 -2.90 -14.91 8.21
C ARG A 121 -4.26 -15.61 8.21
N SER A 122 -5.03 -15.43 7.17
CA SER A 122 -6.39 -15.93 7.04
C SER A 122 -6.64 -16.54 5.66
N ASN A 123 -7.76 -17.25 5.51
CA ASN A 123 -8.20 -17.76 4.20
C ASN A 123 -8.41 -16.65 3.16
N HIS A 124 -8.66 -15.41 3.62
CA HIS A 124 -8.71 -14.26 2.71
C HIS A 124 -7.34 -13.99 2.07
N ASP A 125 -6.24 -14.10 2.83
CA ASP A 125 -4.89 -13.94 2.27
C ASP A 125 -4.62 -14.99 1.20
N GLU A 126 -5.06 -16.23 1.41
CA GLU A 126 -4.94 -17.30 0.42
C GLU A 126 -5.78 -17.02 -0.82
N ALA A 127 -7.03 -16.54 -0.65
CA ALA A 127 -7.93 -16.21 -1.75
C ALA A 127 -7.40 -15.07 -2.64
N VAL A 128 -6.62 -14.16 -2.07
CA VAL A 128 -5.95 -13.07 -2.81
C VAL A 128 -4.49 -13.38 -3.12
N PHE A 129 -4.08 -14.67 -3.03
CA PHE A 129 -2.73 -15.13 -3.33
C PHE A 129 -1.63 -14.49 -2.47
N GLY A 130 -1.95 -14.10 -1.25
CA GLY A 130 -0.98 -13.60 -0.29
C GLY A 130 -0.05 -14.71 0.20
N ALA A 131 1.26 -14.50 0.12
CA ALA A 131 2.26 -15.45 0.57
C ALA A 131 2.73 -15.17 1.98
N VAL A 132 2.91 -13.89 2.32
CA VAL A 132 3.50 -13.46 3.57
C VAL A 132 2.78 -12.25 4.15
N ARG A 133 2.81 -12.11 5.48
CA ARG A 133 2.49 -10.87 6.16
C ARG A 133 3.78 -10.34 6.80
N PHE A 134 3.96 -9.06 6.76
CA PHE A 134 5.22 -8.46 7.19
C PHE A 134 5.24 -8.15 8.69
N SER A 135 6.41 -8.28 9.29
CA SER A 135 6.74 -7.58 10.52
C SER A 135 7.33 -6.20 10.19
N ARG A 136 7.29 -5.28 11.16
CA ARG A 136 7.96 -3.98 11.00
C ARG A 136 9.44 -4.11 10.67
N ARG A 137 10.13 -5.06 11.31
CA ARG A 137 11.56 -5.34 11.02
C ARG A 137 11.76 -5.91 9.63
N GLY A 138 10.86 -6.80 9.18
CA GLY A 138 10.94 -7.41 7.86
C GLY A 138 10.84 -6.39 6.73
N ILE A 139 9.80 -5.54 6.74
CA ILE A 139 9.65 -4.52 5.69
C ILE A 139 10.75 -3.45 5.77
N LEU A 140 11.20 -3.07 6.97
CA LEU A 140 12.32 -2.17 7.14
C LEU A 140 13.60 -2.75 6.55
N GLY A 141 13.86 -4.05 6.75
CA GLY A 141 15.00 -4.76 6.15
C GLY A 141 14.97 -4.73 4.62
N VAL A 142 13.81 -5.02 4.01
CA VAL A 142 13.63 -4.96 2.55
C VAL A 142 13.94 -3.57 2.01
N LEU A 143 13.39 -2.53 2.63
CA LEU A 143 13.60 -1.15 2.17
C LEU A 143 15.05 -0.70 2.34
N ASN A 144 15.68 -1.02 3.49
CA ASN A 144 17.07 -0.65 3.74
C ASN A 144 18.04 -1.39 2.80
N GLN A 145 17.79 -2.67 2.51
CA GLN A 145 18.58 -3.44 1.53
C GLN A 145 18.52 -2.84 0.13
N ALA A 146 17.39 -2.28 -0.27
CA ALA A 146 17.23 -1.59 -1.54
C ALA A 146 17.88 -0.18 -1.56
N GLY A 147 18.38 0.32 -0.43
CA GLY A 147 19.05 1.61 -0.29
C GLY A 147 18.17 2.76 0.22
N PHE A 148 16.91 2.50 0.58
CA PHE A 148 16.04 3.54 1.12
C PHE A 148 16.39 3.92 2.55
N GLN A 149 16.37 5.22 2.86
CA GLN A 149 16.17 5.68 4.23
C GLN A 149 14.66 5.68 4.54
N VAL A 150 14.28 5.25 5.74
CA VAL A 150 12.87 5.09 6.12
C VAL A 150 12.52 6.03 7.28
N PRO A 151 12.23 7.32 7.00
CA PRO A 151 11.89 8.31 8.03
C PRO A 151 10.56 8.03 8.71
N TYR A 152 9.67 7.31 8.04
CA TYR A 152 8.35 6.98 8.56
C TYR A 152 8.02 5.51 8.40
N ILE A 153 7.64 4.89 9.51
CA ILE A 153 7.03 3.55 9.54
C ILE A 153 6.08 3.47 10.73
N SER A 154 4.85 3.04 10.48
CA SER A 154 3.83 2.88 11.51
C SER A 154 2.90 1.72 11.15
N TYR A 155 2.39 1.04 12.18
CA TYR A 155 1.20 0.23 11.97
C TYR A 155 0.00 1.14 11.76
N TRP A 156 -1.03 0.60 11.14
CA TRP A 156 -2.35 1.21 11.01
C TRP A 156 -3.43 0.13 11.04
N ASN A 157 -4.68 0.55 11.05
CA ASN A 157 -5.81 -0.30 11.42
C ASN A 157 -5.64 -0.84 12.85
N SER A 158 -5.15 0.04 13.73
CA SER A 158 -4.74 -0.27 15.10
C SER A 158 -5.91 -0.19 16.05
N VAL A 159 -6.81 0.76 15.86
CA VAL A 159 -7.99 0.96 16.73
C VAL A 159 -8.95 -0.23 16.62
N LEU A 160 -9.11 -0.79 15.42
CA LEU A 160 -9.94 -1.97 15.19
C LEU A 160 -9.20 -3.30 15.40
N PHE A 161 -7.89 -3.26 15.62
CA PHE A 161 -7.07 -4.46 15.72
C PHE A 161 -7.45 -5.38 16.88
N PRO A 162 -7.73 -4.88 18.11
CA PRO A 162 -8.21 -5.73 19.19
C PRO A 162 -9.51 -6.47 18.84
N LEU A 163 -10.44 -5.81 18.15
CA LEU A 163 -11.68 -6.44 17.70
C LEU A 163 -11.40 -7.54 16.65
N MET A 164 -10.45 -7.32 15.75
CA MET A 164 -10.01 -8.32 14.77
C MET A 164 -9.42 -9.55 15.47
N ILE A 165 -8.63 -9.35 16.53
CA ILE A 165 -8.06 -10.43 17.35
C ILE A 165 -9.18 -11.23 18.04
N VAL A 166 -10.08 -10.54 18.75
CA VAL A 166 -11.19 -11.17 19.46
C VAL A 166 -12.05 -11.98 18.49
N ARG A 167 -12.42 -11.41 17.36
CA ARG A 167 -13.17 -12.12 16.32
C ARG A 167 -12.44 -13.40 15.88
N ARG A 168 -11.12 -13.32 15.66
CA ARG A 168 -10.31 -14.47 15.23
C ARG A 168 -10.26 -15.57 16.32
N LEU A 169 -10.11 -15.18 17.57
CA LEU A 169 -10.06 -16.13 18.71
C LEU A 169 -11.41 -16.82 18.96
N LEU A 170 -12.52 -16.06 18.84
CA LEU A 170 -13.85 -16.59 19.13
C LEU A 170 -14.46 -17.38 17.97
N PHE A 171 -14.23 -16.99 16.75
CA PHE A 171 -14.89 -17.59 15.57
C PHE A 171 -13.97 -18.39 14.67
N GLY A 172 -12.67 -18.46 14.98
CA GLY A 172 -11.68 -19.20 14.19
C GLY A 172 -11.57 -18.72 12.74
N GLN A 173 -11.03 -19.58 11.90
CA GLN A 173 -11.07 -19.38 10.44
C GLN A 173 -12.41 -19.96 9.94
N THR A 174 -13.38 -19.10 9.67
CA THR A 174 -14.63 -19.56 9.04
C THR A 174 -14.35 -19.97 7.59
N ASN A 175 -14.67 -21.20 7.25
CA ASN A 175 -14.43 -21.85 5.96
C ASN A 175 -15.33 -21.36 4.82
N ALA A 176 -15.74 -20.12 4.74
CA ALA A 176 -16.66 -19.73 3.69
C ALA A 176 -16.52 -18.26 3.25
N GLY A 177 -15.96 -18.08 2.08
CA GLY A 177 -16.23 -16.91 1.24
C GLY A 177 -15.52 -15.62 1.64
N SER A 178 -15.50 -14.68 0.72
CA SER A 178 -15.02 -13.32 0.92
C SER A 178 -15.57 -12.71 2.20
N ASP A 179 -14.69 -12.22 3.08
CA ASP A 179 -15.02 -11.50 4.32
C ASP A 179 -15.76 -10.15 4.08
N VAL A 180 -16.06 -9.84 2.84
CA VAL A 180 -16.81 -8.64 2.42
C VAL A 180 -18.31 -8.88 2.64
N LYS A 181 -18.73 -8.97 3.91
CA LYS A 181 -20.16 -8.88 4.27
C LYS A 181 -20.54 -7.42 4.46
N LYS A 182 -21.71 -7.04 3.94
CA LYS A 182 -22.30 -5.74 4.29
C LYS A 182 -22.67 -5.79 5.77
N TYR A 183 -22.01 -4.95 6.55
CA TYR A 183 -22.36 -4.78 7.95
C TYR A 183 -23.62 -3.91 8.11
N PRO A 184 -24.37 -4.04 9.21
CA PRO A 184 -25.41 -3.08 9.57
C PRO A 184 -24.84 -1.66 9.57
N VAL A 185 -25.63 -0.71 9.10
CA VAL A 185 -25.20 0.71 8.92
C VAL A 185 -24.54 1.29 10.18
N LEU A 186 -25.05 0.93 11.36
CA LEU A 186 -24.50 1.38 12.64
C LEU A 186 -23.05 0.89 12.86
N LEU A 187 -22.75 -0.38 12.54
CA LEU A 187 -21.39 -0.93 12.66
C LEU A 187 -20.45 -0.29 11.63
N ASP A 188 -20.93 -0.03 10.43
CA ASP A 188 -20.14 0.64 9.39
C ASP A 188 -19.80 2.08 9.79
N CYS A 189 -20.73 2.79 10.41
CA CYS A 189 -20.49 4.12 10.98
C CYS A 189 -19.44 4.07 12.12
N LEU A 190 -19.53 3.11 13.03
CA LEU A 190 -18.57 2.94 14.13
C LEU A 190 -17.16 2.62 13.59
N PHE A 191 -17.03 1.72 12.61
CA PHE A 191 -15.76 1.40 11.98
C PHE A 191 -15.18 2.61 11.23
N SER A 192 -16.05 3.37 10.55
CA SER A 192 -15.63 4.60 9.87
C SER A 192 -15.14 5.66 10.85
N ALA A 193 -15.82 5.83 12.00
CA ALA A 193 -15.41 6.75 13.06
C ALA A 193 -14.07 6.33 13.69
N ALA A 194 -13.88 5.03 13.97
CA ALA A 194 -12.60 4.50 14.46
C ALA A 194 -11.45 4.77 13.51
N LEU A 195 -11.63 4.53 12.22
CA LEU A 195 -10.63 4.84 11.19
C LEU A 195 -10.40 6.35 11.03
N TRP A 196 -11.43 7.17 11.22
CA TRP A 196 -11.29 8.62 11.18
C TRP A 196 -10.45 9.12 12.37
N LEU A 197 -10.71 8.61 13.58
CA LEU A 197 -9.91 8.88 14.78
C LEU A 197 -8.46 8.49 14.59
N GLU A 198 -8.21 7.28 14.07
CA GLU A 198 -6.86 6.79 13.80
C GLU A 198 -6.10 7.70 12.82
N HIS A 199 -6.75 8.13 11.74
CA HIS A 199 -6.16 9.10 10.82
C HIS A 199 -5.89 10.46 11.46
N GLY A 200 -6.74 10.90 12.39
CA GLY A 200 -6.52 12.11 13.19
C GLY A 200 -5.25 11.99 14.04
N LEU A 201 -5.08 10.87 14.73
CA LEU A 201 -3.90 10.59 15.55
C LEU A 201 -2.62 10.48 14.69
N MET A 202 -2.68 9.81 13.54
CA MET A 202 -1.56 9.76 12.60
C MET A 202 -1.17 11.16 12.10
N ARG A 203 -2.13 12.04 11.85
CA ARG A 203 -1.86 13.45 11.49
C ARG A 203 -1.20 14.23 12.62
N ALA A 204 -1.54 13.91 13.85
CA ALA A 204 -0.89 14.48 15.05
C ALA A 204 0.49 13.89 15.34
N GLY A 205 1.02 13.02 14.45
CA GLY A 205 2.35 12.41 14.57
C GLY A 205 2.41 11.11 15.36
N VAL A 206 1.27 10.58 15.79
CA VAL A 206 1.24 9.30 16.51
C VAL A 206 1.67 8.16 15.59
N ARG A 207 2.61 7.35 16.05
CA ARG A 207 3.05 6.11 15.40
C ARG A 207 2.56 4.92 16.22
N PHE A 208 1.72 4.10 15.61
CA PHE A 208 1.15 2.95 16.29
C PHE A 208 2.16 1.81 16.38
N PRO A 209 2.27 1.13 17.55
CA PRO A 209 3.19 0.01 17.75
C PRO A 209 2.64 -1.34 17.27
N PHE A 210 1.35 -1.43 16.94
CA PHE A 210 0.66 -2.63 16.46
C PHE A 210 -0.49 -2.25 15.52
N GLY A 211 -0.98 -3.20 14.73
CA GLY A 211 -2.09 -3.00 13.80
C GLY A 211 -2.20 -4.10 12.75
N GLY A 212 -3.22 -4.03 11.92
CA GLY A 212 -3.49 -5.02 10.86
C GLY A 212 -2.62 -4.85 9.61
N SER A 213 -2.04 -3.67 9.42
CA SER A 213 -1.18 -3.33 8.27
C SER A 213 -0.04 -2.42 8.69
N ILE A 214 0.99 -2.30 7.84
CA ILE A 214 2.12 -1.41 8.01
C ILE A 214 2.15 -0.43 6.84
N LEU A 215 2.31 0.85 7.16
CA LEU A 215 2.60 1.92 6.22
C LEU A 215 4.04 2.37 6.43
N ALA A 216 4.85 2.35 5.38
CA ALA A 216 6.22 2.83 5.39
C ALA A 216 6.45 3.83 4.27
N ILE A 217 7.33 4.80 4.52
CA ILE A 217 7.78 5.77 3.53
C ILE A 217 9.30 5.69 3.48
N GLY A 218 9.82 5.23 2.34
CA GLY A 218 11.23 5.24 2.01
C GLY A 218 11.58 6.48 1.19
N VAL A 219 12.76 7.01 1.41
CA VAL A 219 13.34 8.14 0.64
C VAL A 219 14.60 7.64 -0.04
N LYS A 220 14.72 7.85 -1.35
CA LYS A 220 15.96 7.65 -2.08
C LYS A 220 16.85 8.87 -1.86
N HIS A 221 17.97 8.70 -1.18
CA HIS A 221 19.05 9.70 -1.19
C HIS A 221 19.95 9.48 -2.41
N GLU A 222 20.84 10.40 -2.64
CA GLU A 222 21.78 10.34 -3.76
C GLU A 222 22.54 9.02 -3.85
#